data_5976bbb69e425066d27b398dd9462756
#
_entry.id   5976bbb69e425066d27b398dd9462756
#
_cell.length_a   1.000
_cell.length_b   1.000
_cell.length_c   1.000
_cell.angle_alpha   90.00
_cell.angle_beta   90.00
_cell.angle_gamma   90.00
#
_symmetry.space_group_name_H-M   'P 1'
#
loop_
_entity.id
_entity.type
_entity.pdbx_description
1 polymer ?
#
loop_
_entity_poly.entity_id
_entity_poly.type
_entity_poly.pdbx_seq_one_letter_code
_entity_poly.pdbx_strand_id
1 'polypeptide(L)'
;IAKKNSWLMFVNPQNPGGTVYTKKEIRKLSRIIKEKNITVFSDELHCDLILQNTSKHTPLASINSIEKNVIAFYSASKTFNVPGLSCAFAVIPSKNLRQTFKANAEGITDDANITGLIALTSAFNKGWKWRDKLIKYLNRNLKTLLISLKKHKNANPIIPEATYLLWLHVKNPNNKDLQSHFEKYGVGINDGTEFGKKDHIRINFATTYENVKKATKRI
;
A
#
# COMPACT_ATOMS: atom_id res chain seq x y z
N ILE A 1 -3.04 -23.57 4.55
CA ILE A 1 -1.67 -24.07 4.77
C ILE A 1 -0.92 -23.91 3.45
N ALA A 2 0.21 -23.19 3.45
CA ALA A 2 1.01 -22.97 2.24
C ALA A 2 1.57 -24.30 1.69
N LYS A 3 1.38 -24.52 0.38
CA LYS A 3 1.92 -25.70 -0.31
C LYS A 3 3.38 -25.45 -0.70
N LYS A 4 4.17 -26.52 -0.86
CA LYS A 4 5.53 -26.47 -1.38
C LYS A 4 5.52 -25.97 -2.84
N ASN A 5 6.52 -25.18 -3.23
CA ASN A 5 6.64 -24.59 -4.58
C ASN A 5 5.42 -23.75 -5.02
N SER A 6 4.72 -23.13 -4.08
CA SER A 6 3.61 -22.21 -4.39
C SER A 6 4.11 -20.77 -4.58
N TRP A 7 3.19 -19.90 -5.00
CA TRP A 7 3.42 -18.48 -5.13
C TRP A 7 2.70 -17.73 -4.03
N LEU A 8 3.28 -16.61 -3.59
CA LEU A 8 2.70 -15.72 -2.60
C LEU A 8 2.72 -14.29 -3.12
N MET A 9 1.54 -13.67 -3.20
CA MET A 9 1.43 -12.22 -3.32
C MET A 9 1.48 -11.63 -1.92
N PHE A 10 2.54 -10.89 -1.62
CA PHE A 10 2.77 -10.28 -0.31
C PHE A 10 2.79 -8.75 -0.43
N VAL A 11 1.94 -8.08 0.32
CA VAL A 11 1.80 -6.62 0.27
C VAL A 11 2.27 -6.03 1.60
N ASN A 12 3.34 -5.22 1.57
CA ASN A 12 3.91 -4.59 2.76
C ASN A 12 4.55 -3.22 2.44
N PRO A 13 4.01 -2.10 2.92
CA PRO A 13 2.81 -1.96 3.79
C PRO A 13 1.51 -2.45 3.16
N GLN A 14 0.63 -3.03 3.97
CA GLN A 14 -0.56 -3.69 3.51
C GLN A 14 -1.64 -2.68 3.07
N ASN A 15 -2.22 -2.88 1.90
CA ASN A 15 -3.37 -2.16 1.37
C ASN A 15 -4.56 -3.14 1.30
N PRO A 16 -5.71 -2.85 1.94
CA PRO A 16 -6.14 -1.54 2.44
C PRO A 16 -5.88 -1.25 3.92
N GLY A 17 -5.43 -2.20 4.73
CA GLY A 17 -5.39 -2.11 6.20
C GLY A 17 -4.31 -1.18 6.78
N GLY A 18 -3.27 -0.81 5.99
CA GLY A 18 -2.21 0.09 6.42
C GLY A 18 -1.18 -0.53 7.39
N THR A 19 -1.21 -1.84 7.60
CA THR A 19 -0.27 -2.55 8.49
C THR A 19 1.14 -2.57 7.91
N VAL A 20 2.13 -2.39 8.79
CA VAL A 20 3.55 -2.58 8.48
C VAL A 20 4.06 -3.79 9.24
N TYR A 21 4.40 -4.86 8.52
CA TYR A 21 4.88 -6.08 9.19
C TYR A 21 6.21 -5.85 9.89
N THR A 22 6.27 -6.24 11.16
CA THR A 22 7.46 -6.12 12.00
C THR A 22 8.60 -7.01 11.48
N LYS A 23 9.83 -6.65 11.80
CA LYS A 23 11.01 -7.48 11.46
C LYS A 23 10.89 -8.92 12.00
N LYS A 24 10.20 -9.12 13.14
CA LYS A 24 9.95 -10.45 13.71
C LYS A 24 8.98 -11.26 12.84
N GLU A 25 7.92 -10.63 12.33
CA GLU A 25 6.96 -11.28 11.41
C GLU A 25 7.61 -11.59 10.07
N ILE A 26 8.36 -10.64 9.49
CA ILE A 26 9.14 -10.86 8.26
C ILE A 26 10.11 -12.05 8.42
N ARG A 27 10.80 -12.16 9.56
CA ARG A 27 11.68 -13.33 9.83
C ARG A 27 10.90 -14.65 9.95
N LYS A 28 9.69 -14.65 10.54
CA LYS A 28 8.84 -15.85 10.58
C LYS A 28 8.40 -16.23 9.17
N LEU A 29 7.92 -15.26 8.39
CA LEU A 29 7.52 -15.47 7.01
C LEU A 29 8.68 -16.02 6.18
N SER A 30 9.88 -15.45 6.30
CA SER A 30 11.05 -15.89 5.53
C SER A 30 11.46 -17.35 5.82
N ARG A 31 11.27 -17.84 7.04
CA ARG A 31 11.49 -19.27 7.37
C ARG A 31 10.51 -20.17 6.57
N ILE A 32 9.24 -19.79 6.53
CA ILE A 32 8.20 -20.56 5.80
C ILE A 32 8.50 -20.51 4.29
N ILE A 33 8.85 -19.33 3.76
CA ILE A 33 9.21 -19.14 2.35
C ILE A 33 10.36 -20.08 1.98
N LYS A 34 11.43 -20.10 2.77
CA LYS A 34 12.60 -20.97 2.55
C LYS A 34 12.23 -22.45 2.64
N GLU A 35 11.55 -22.84 3.72
CA GLU A 35 11.16 -24.24 3.99
C GLU A 35 10.26 -24.82 2.89
N LYS A 36 9.32 -24.02 2.41
CA LYS A 36 8.33 -24.45 1.41
C LYS A 36 8.75 -24.11 -0.02
N ASN A 37 9.90 -23.48 -0.22
CA ASN A 37 10.38 -23.00 -1.52
C ASN A 37 9.30 -22.16 -2.24
N ILE A 38 8.75 -21.16 -1.55
CA ILE A 38 7.68 -20.30 -2.08
C ILE A 38 8.32 -19.17 -2.89
N THR A 39 7.85 -18.90 -4.11
CA THR A 39 8.21 -17.69 -4.84
C THR A 39 7.31 -16.54 -4.39
N VAL A 40 7.91 -15.42 -4.00
CA VAL A 40 7.18 -14.26 -3.46
C VAL A 40 7.24 -13.09 -4.42
N PHE A 41 6.05 -12.58 -4.76
CA PHE A 41 5.86 -11.28 -5.39
C PHE A 41 5.54 -10.27 -4.28
N SER A 42 6.54 -9.47 -3.90
CA SER A 42 6.40 -8.49 -2.80
C SER A 42 6.02 -7.12 -3.36
N ASP A 43 4.79 -6.69 -3.13
CA ASP A 43 4.35 -5.34 -3.42
C ASP A 43 4.76 -4.40 -2.27
N GLU A 44 5.78 -3.57 -2.53
CA GLU A 44 6.33 -2.63 -1.57
C GLU A 44 6.13 -1.16 -2.00
N LEU A 45 5.11 -0.90 -2.85
CA LEU A 45 4.86 0.43 -3.43
C LEU A 45 4.59 1.52 -2.39
N HIS A 46 4.13 1.15 -1.20
CA HIS A 46 3.84 2.08 -0.11
C HIS A 46 4.96 2.17 0.96
N CYS A 47 6.12 1.56 0.73
CA CYS A 47 7.19 1.42 1.73
C CYS A 47 7.72 2.76 2.28
N ASP A 48 7.65 3.83 1.52
CA ASP A 48 8.12 5.17 1.90
C ASP A 48 7.04 6.04 2.58
N LEU A 49 5.81 5.52 2.69
CA LEU A 49 4.66 6.22 3.27
C LEU A 49 4.36 5.74 4.70
N ILE A 50 5.39 5.59 5.52
CA ILE A 50 5.25 5.24 6.94
C ILE A 50 4.76 6.47 7.70
N LEU A 51 3.60 6.35 8.35
CA LEU A 51 2.95 7.44 9.08
C LEU A 51 3.35 7.47 10.55
N GLN A 52 3.59 6.30 11.15
CA GLN A 52 3.90 6.16 12.58
C GLN A 52 5.41 5.98 12.79
N ASN A 53 6.00 6.78 13.67
CA ASN A 53 7.42 6.71 13.99
C ASN A 53 7.86 5.38 14.62
N THR A 54 6.92 4.62 15.17
CA THR A 54 7.14 3.29 15.78
C THR A 54 7.26 2.17 14.76
N SER A 55 6.72 2.37 13.56
CA SER A 55 6.72 1.37 12.49
C SER A 55 7.92 1.60 11.56
N LYS A 56 8.57 0.51 11.16
CA LYS A 56 9.70 0.54 10.24
C LYS A 56 9.52 -0.55 9.19
N HIS A 57 9.48 -0.13 7.93
CA HIS A 57 9.46 -1.06 6.81
C HIS A 57 10.76 -1.88 6.74
N THR A 58 10.64 -3.17 6.45
CA THR A 58 11.76 -4.07 6.20
C THR A 58 11.57 -4.65 4.79
N PRO A 59 12.40 -4.25 3.81
CA PRO A 59 12.31 -4.78 2.45
C PRO A 59 12.50 -6.29 2.43
N LEU A 60 11.60 -7.03 1.79
CA LEU A 60 11.69 -8.48 1.75
C LEU A 60 12.93 -8.96 0.97
N ALA A 61 13.30 -8.24 -0.09
CA ALA A 61 14.50 -8.51 -0.87
C ALA A 61 15.83 -8.33 -0.09
N SER A 62 15.79 -7.70 1.10
CA SER A 62 16.97 -7.55 1.97
C SER A 62 17.24 -8.78 2.84
N ILE A 63 16.41 -9.81 2.77
CA ILE A 63 16.53 -11.02 3.59
C ILE A 63 17.34 -12.09 2.83
N ASN A 64 18.62 -12.19 3.09
CA ASN A 64 19.54 -13.08 2.37
C ASN A 64 19.10 -14.56 2.31
N SER A 65 18.42 -15.05 3.37
CA SER A 65 18.00 -16.46 3.44
C SER A 65 16.94 -16.86 2.40
N ILE A 66 16.30 -15.90 1.75
CA ILE A 66 15.22 -16.09 0.75
C ILE A 66 15.49 -15.32 -0.55
N GLU A 67 16.72 -14.88 -0.79
CA GLU A 67 17.07 -14.11 -2.00
C GLU A 67 16.68 -14.80 -3.31
N LYS A 68 16.69 -16.15 -3.32
CA LYS A 68 16.31 -16.97 -4.48
C LYS A 68 14.81 -17.01 -4.76
N ASN A 69 14.02 -16.46 -3.86
CA ASN A 69 12.56 -16.60 -3.83
C ASN A 69 11.81 -15.27 -4.02
N VAL A 70 12.51 -14.11 -4.03
CA VAL A 70 11.86 -12.80 -3.92
C VAL A 70 11.96 -12.00 -5.20
N ILE A 71 10.80 -11.46 -5.62
CA ILE A 71 10.65 -10.41 -6.62
C ILE A 71 9.92 -9.25 -5.91
N ALA A 72 10.64 -8.19 -5.57
CA ALA A 72 10.06 -7.04 -4.86
C ALA A 72 9.86 -5.86 -5.80
N PHE A 73 8.65 -5.28 -5.78
CA PHE A 73 8.23 -4.19 -6.67
C PHE A 73 8.18 -2.86 -5.94
N TYR A 74 8.69 -1.83 -6.60
CA TYR A 74 8.77 -0.47 -6.10
C TYR A 74 8.37 0.55 -7.17
N SER A 75 7.89 1.70 -6.74
CA SER A 75 7.58 2.81 -7.64
C SER A 75 7.58 4.15 -6.87
N ALA A 76 7.95 5.22 -7.56
CA ALA A 76 7.76 6.58 -7.08
C ALA A 76 6.28 7.02 -7.05
N SER A 77 5.40 6.29 -7.75
CA SER A 77 4.02 6.68 -8.05
C SER A 77 3.18 7.00 -6.80
N LYS A 78 3.31 6.19 -5.76
CA LYS A 78 2.50 6.35 -4.54
C LYS A 78 3.08 7.42 -3.61
N THR A 79 4.38 7.38 -3.40
CA THR A 79 5.08 8.31 -2.48
C THR A 79 5.13 9.72 -3.02
N PHE A 80 5.38 9.87 -4.31
CA PHE A 80 5.61 11.19 -4.94
C PHE A 80 4.46 11.67 -5.82
N ASN A 81 3.30 10.97 -5.77
CA ASN A 81 2.08 11.33 -6.48
C ASN A 81 2.26 11.47 -8.00
N VAL A 82 2.92 10.51 -8.62
CA VAL A 82 3.18 10.47 -10.06
C VAL A 82 2.67 9.19 -10.75
N PRO A 83 1.45 8.70 -10.43
CA PRO A 83 0.97 7.43 -10.99
C PRO A 83 0.77 7.48 -12.51
N GLY A 84 0.42 8.64 -13.07
CA GLY A 84 0.21 8.83 -14.51
C GLY A 84 1.47 8.65 -15.35
N LEU A 85 2.66 8.60 -14.73
CA LEU A 85 3.92 8.35 -15.44
C LEU A 85 4.24 6.86 -15.58
N SER A 86 3.44 5.97 -14.99
CA SER A 86 3.47 4.52 -15.19
C SER A 86 4.86 3.89 -15.16
N CYS A 87 5.68 4.25 -14.14
CA CYS A 87 7.03 3.74 -13.99
C CYS A 87 7.22 3.01 -12.66
N ALA A 88 7.67 1.77 -12.74
CA ALA A 88 8.00 0.92 -11.61
C ALA A 88 9.27 0.12 -11.89
N PHE A 89 9.86 -0.47 -10.85
CA PHE A 89 11.00 -1.37 -10.99
C PHE A 89 10.88 -2.54 -10.02
N ALA A 90 11.55 -3.65 -10.38
CA ALA A 90 11.66 -4.82 -9.53
C ALA A 90 13.09 -5.00 -9.02
N VAL A 91 13.22 -5.33 -7.74
CA VAL A 91 14.47 -5.79 -7.12
C VAL A 91 14.39 -7.30 -6.99
N ILE A 92 15.24 -7.99 -7.73
CA ILE A 92 15.31 -9.46 -7.77
C ILE A 92 16.77 -9.85 -7.47
N PRO A 93 17.10 -10.21 -6.23
CA PRO A 93 18.50 -10.49 -5.84
C PRO A 93 19.11 -11.65 -6.61
N SER A 94 18.39 -12.74 -6.78
CA SER A 94 18.83 -13.93 -7.52
C SER A 94 18.99 -13.66 -9.01
N LYS A 95 20.20 -13.90 -9.55
CA LYS A 95 20.48 -13.79 -10.99
C LYS A 95 19.59 -14.69 -11.83
N ASN A 96 19.43 -15.95 -11.43
CA ASN A 96 18.63 -16.92 -12.17
C ASN A 96 17.15 -16.51 -12.20
N LEU A 97 16.57 -16.15 -11.03
CA LEU A 97 15.18 -15.69 -10.96
C LEU A 97 14.96 -14.42 -11.79
N ARG A 98 15.92 -13.49 -11.76
CA ARG A 98 15.87 -12.25 -12.54
C ARG A 98 15.91 -12.51 -14.07
N GLN A 99 16.74 -13.46 -14.51
CA GLN A 99 16.78 -13.86 -15.92
C GLN A 99 15.46 -14.51 -16.36
N THR A 100 14.94 -15.45 -15.55
CA THR A 100 13.63 -16.07 -15.79
C THR A 100 12.51 -15.04 -15.85
N PHE A 101 12.49 -14.09 -14.89
CA PHE A 101 11.50 -13.00 -14.87
C PHE A 101 11.57 -12.16 -16.16
N LYS A 102 12.77 -11.73 -16.56
CA LYS A 102 12.96 -10.94 -17.78
C LYS A 102 12.49 -11.67 -19.03
N ALA A 103 12.90 -12.93 -19.21
CA ALA A 103 12.54 -13.72 -20.37
C ALA A 103 11.03 -13.96 -20.49
N ASN A 104 10.30 -14.06 -19.37
CA ASN A 104 8.85 -14.22 -19.37
C ASN A 104 8.08 -12.89 -19.43
N ALA A 105 8.71 -11.76 -19.12
CA ALA A 105 8.11 -10.44 -19.25
C ALA A 105 8.27 -9.84 -20.65
N GLU A 106 9.25 -10.32 -21.42
CA GLU A 106 9.56 -9.85 -22.76
C GLU A 106 8.35 -10.03 -23.69
N GLY A 107 7.95 -8.96 -24.37
CA GLY A 107 6.77 -8.93 -25.24
C GLY A 107 5.40 -8.88 -24.51
N ILE A 108 5.37 -8.95 -23.19
CA ILE A 108 4.15 -8.84 -22.38
C ILE A 108 4.03 -7.46 -21.74
N THR A 109 5.16 -6.90 -21.29
CA THR A 109 5.21 -5.58 -20.65
C THR A 109 6.02 -4.63 -21.53
N ASP A 110 5.49 -3.41 -21.68
CA ASP A 110 6.21 -2.34 -22.36
C ASP A 110 7.40 -1.87 -21.50
N ASP A 111 8.42 -1.32 -22.17
CA ASP A 111 9.51 -0.61 -21.50
C ASP A 111 8.98 0.65 -20.81
N ALA A 112 9.62 1.01 -19.70
CA ALA A 112 9.27 2.24 -19.00
C ALA A 112 9.55 3.46 -19.89
N ASN A 113 8.55 4.35 -20.01
CA ASN A 113 8.71 5.56 -20.80
C ASN A 113 9.78 6.51 -20.20
N ILE A 114 10.44 7.31 -21.06
CA ILE A 114 11.56 8.16 -20.67
C ILE A 114 11.17 9.19 -19.58
N THR A 115 9.97 9.75 -19.63
CA THR A 115 9.49 10.73 -18.65
C THR A 115 9.28 10.08 -17.29
N GLY A 116 8.76 8.85 -17.26
CA GLY A 116 8.62 8.03 -16.06
C GLY A 116 9.97 7.72 -15.41
N LEU A 117 10.98 7.34 -16.19
CA LEU A 117 12.34 7.08 -15.71
C LEU A 117 13.00 8.33 -15.11
N ILE A 118 12.88 9.48 -15.80
CA ILE A 118 13.41 10.77 -15.31
C ILE A 118 12.72 11.17 -14.01
N ALA A 119 11.39 11.06 -13.95
CA ALA A 119 10.62 11.41 -12.76
C ALA A 119 10.94 10.49 -11.58
N LEU A 120 11.02 9.17 -11.79
CA LEU A 120 11.38 8.20 -10.76
C LEU A 120 12.77 8.48 -10.22
N THR A 121 13.77 8.68 -11.09
CA THR A 121 15.14 8.98 -10.72
C THR A 121 15.23 10.30 -9.93
N SER A 122 14.52 11.35 -10.39
CA SER A 122 14.49 12.64 -9.73
C SER A 122 13.81 12.57 -8.35
N ALA A 123 12.71 11.82 -8.26
CA ALA A 123 11.97 11.62 -7.02
C ALA A 123 12.84 10.96 -5.94
N PHE A 124 13.50 9.86 -6.27
CA PHE A 124 14.37 9.16 -5.31
C PHE A 124 15.66 9.91 -4.98
N ASN A 125 16.22 10.69 -5.91
CA ASN A 125 17.42 11.47 -5.64
C ASN A 125 17.15 12.77 -4.88
N LYS A 126 16.00 13.44 -5.10
CA LYS A 126 15.76 14.81 -4.64
C LYS A 126 14.45 14.99 -3.84
N GLY A 127 13.55 14.01 -3.84
CA GLY A 127 12.19 14.14 -3.33
C GLY A 127 12.00 13.98 -1.82
N TRP A 128 13.01 13.53 -1.07
CA TRP A 128 12.86 13.10 0.34
C TRP A 128 12.38 14.21 1.27
N LYS A 129 12.88 15.44 1.12
CA LYS A 129 12.40 16.59 1.91
C LYS A 129 10.91 16.90 1.65
N TRP A 130 10.45 16.67 0.42
CA TRP A 130 9.03 16.81 0.06
C TRP A 130 8.22 15.67 0.72
N ARG A 131 8.69 14.42 0.62
CA ARG A 131 8.05 13.27 1.25
C ARG A 131 7.88 13.46 2.75
N ASP A 132 8.90 13.99 3.46
CA ASP A 132 8.81 14.25 4.90
C ASP A 132 7.74 15.29 5.25
N LYS A 133 7.58 16.32 4.41
CA LYS A 133 6.48 17.28 4.53
C LYS A 133 5.13 16.62 4.25
N LEU A 134 5.06 15.75 3.25
CA LEU A 134 3.86 14.99 2.91
C LEU A 134 3.42 14.12 4.09
N ILE A 135 4.31 13.37 4.74
CA ILE A 135 3.98 12.54 5.91
C ILE A 135 3.33 13.37 7.03
N LYS A 136 3.87 14.56 7.32
CA LYS A 136 3.28 15.48 8.31
C LYS A 136 1.88 15.93 7.88
N TYR A 137 1.70 16.21 6.59
CA TYR A 137 0.43 16.63 6.01
C TYR A 137 -0.61 15.50 6.09
N LEU A 138 -0.23 14.29 5.70
CA LEU A 138 -1.10 13.10 5.77
C LEU A 138 -1.52 12.78 7.19
N ASN A 139 -0.60 12.87 8.16
CA ASN A 139 -0.92 12.69 9.58
C ASN A 139 -1.94 13.72 10.09
N ARG A 140 -1.85 14.99 9.65
CA ARG A 140 -2.86 16.00 9.95
C ARG A 140 -4.23 15.63 9.38
N ASN A 141 -4.26 15.22 8.12
CA ASN A 141 -5.49 14.79 7.45
C ASN A 141 -6.13 13.59 8.16
N LEU A 142 -5.33 12.56 8.44
CA LEU A 142 -5.76 11.37 9.16
C LEU A 142 -6.33 11.73 10.55
N LYS A 143 -5.62 12.55 11.33
CA LYS A 143 -6.08 13.01 12.65
C LYS A 143 -7.46 13.69 12.57
N THR A 144 -7.65 14.58 11.58
CA THR A 144 -8.92 15.29 11.36
C THR A 144 -10.06 14.32 11.05
N LEU A 145 -9.79 13.35 10.17
CA LEU A 145 -10.76 12.32 9.80
C LEU A 145 -11.13 11.43 11.02
N LEU A 146 -10.14 10.96 11.77
CA LEU A 146 -10.35 10.13 12.96
C LEU A 146 -11.14 10.86 14.06
N ILE A 147 -10.91 12.16 14.28
CA ILE A 147 -11.68 12.97 15.24
C ILE A 147 -13.16 13.02 14.83
N SER A 148 -13.45 13.18 13.55
CA SER A 148 -14.82 13.17 13.06
C SER A 148 -15.48 11.80 13.24
N LEU A 149 -14.80 10.74 12.82
CA LEU A 149 -15.31 9.37 12.89
C LEU A 149 -15.62 8.90 14.32
N LYS A 150 -14.89 9.39 15.32
CA LYS A 150 -15.17 9.10 16.74
C LYS A 150 -16.57 9.48 17.21
N LYS A 151 -17.23 10.39 16.51
CA LYS A 151 -18.62 10.80 16.82
C LYS A 151 -19.65 9.76 16.37
N HIS A 152 -19.26 8.83 15.53
CA HIS A 152 -20.15 7.85 14.90
C HIS A 152 -19.93 6.46 15.50
N LYS A 153 -20.86 5.99 16.34
CA LYS A 153 -20.78 4.69 17.04
C LYS A 153 -20.70 3.48 16.09
N ASN A 154 -21.12 3.68 14.85
CA ASN A 154 -21.12 2.64 13.81
C ASN A 154 -19.82 2.62 12.98
N ALA A 155 -18.88 3.53 13.20
CA ALA A 155 -17.63 3.66 12.46
C ALA A 155 -16.45 3.20 13.31
N ASN A 156 -15.78 2.13 12.89
CA ASN A 156 -14.63 1.56 13.59
C ASN A 156 -13.40 1.61 12.69
N PRO A 157 -12.61 2.71 12.70
CA PRO A 157 -11.44 2.84 11.86
C PRO A 157 -10.28 1.96 12.33
N ILE A 158 -9.62 1.28 11.40
CA ILE A 158 -8.32 0.66 11.61
C ILE A 158 -7.27 1.73 11.31
N ILE A 159 -6.55 2.15 12.36
CA ILE A 159 -5.58 3.24 12.25
C ILE A 159 -4.36 2.75 11.45
N PRO A 160 -4.08 3.32 10.27
CA PRO A 160 -2.99 2.85 9.44
C PRO A 160 -1.63 3.24 10.02
N GLU A 161 -0.66 2.33 9.98
CA GLU A 161 0.74 2.59 10.29
C GLU A 161 1.46 3.21 9.08
N ALA A 162 0.96 2.93 7.88
CA ALA A 162 1.49 3.40 6.61
C ALA A 162 0.37 3.61 5.59
N THR A 163 0.72 4.05 4.40
CA THR A 163 -0.18 4.41 3.29
C THR A 163 -0.90 5.75 3.54
N TYR A 164 -1.82 6.10 2.66
CA TYR A 164 -2.76 7.23 2.81
C TYR A 164 -4.21 6.75 2.73
N LEU A 165 -4.42 5.49 3.11
CA LEU A 165 -5.70 4.80 3.01
C LEU A 165 -6.18 4.46 4.41
N LEU A 166 -7.40 4.86 4.74
CA LEU A 166 -8.05 4.47 5.98
C LEU A 166 -9.03 3.33 5.69
N TRP A 167 -8.81 2.20 6.33
CA TRP A 167 -9.72 1.07 6.30
C TRP A 167 -10.72 1.20 7.44
N LEU A 168 -11.99 1.33 7.10
CA LEU A 168 -13.06 1.63 8.04
C LEU A 168 -14.11 0.52 8.03
N HIS A 169 -14.29 -0.15 9.16
CA HIS A 169 -15.44 -1.01 9.39
C HIS A 169 -16.66 -0.15 9.72
N VAL A 170 -17.75 -0.33 8.98
CA VAL A 170 -19.02 0.36 9.16
C VAL A 170 -20.08 -0.66 9.57
N LYS A 171 -20.58 -0.58 10.80
CA LYS A 171 -21.74 -1.39 11.21
C LYS A 171 -22.93 -1.01 10.37
N ASN A 172 -23.31 -1.88 9.44
CA ASN A 172 -24.38 -1.64 8.48
C ASN A 172 -25.48 -2.70 8.65
N PRO A 173 -26.35 -2.57 9.67
CA PRO A 173 -27.36 -3.59 9.99
C PRO A 173 -28.38 -3.79 8.85
N ASN A 174 -28.53 -2.83 7.94
CA ASN A 174 -29.51 -2.85 6.86
C ASN A 174 -28.93 -3.29 5.51
N ASN A 175 -27.69 -3.78 5.46
CA ASN A 175 -26.99 -4.19 4.22
C ASN A 175 -27.09 -3.16 3.07
N LYS A 176 -27.08 -1.86 3.39
CA LYS A 176 -27.12 -0.80 2.38
C LYS A 176 -25.84 -0.83 1.56
N ASP A 177 -25.96 -0.47 0.29
CA ASP A 177 -24.82 -0.16 -0.54
C ASP A 177 -24.07 1.06 0.05
N LEU A 178 -22.90 0.80 0.62
CA LEU A 178 -22.10 1.83 1.29
C LEU A 178 -21.56 2.84 0.29
N GLN A 179 -21.20 2.41 -0.93
CA GLN A 179 -20.68 3.31 -1.95
C GLN A 179 -21.73 4.34 -2.34
N SER A 180 -22.90 3.90 -2.79
CA SER A 180 -24.01 4.78 -3.13
C SER A 180 -24.45 5.67 -1.96
N HIS A 181 -24.38 5.14 -0.73
CA HIS A 181 -24.69 5.94 0.45
C HIS A 181 -23.73 7.12 0.62
N PHE A 182 -22.41 6.91 0.56
CA PHE A 182 -21.44 7.97 0.73
C PHE A 182 -21.40 8.94 -0.47
N GLU A 183 -21.56 8.43 -1.68
CA GLU A 183 -21.62 9.24 -2.91
C GLU A 183 -22.80 10.22 -2.89
N LYS A 184 -23.96 9.82 -2.36
CA LYS A 184 -25.13 10.70 -2.17
C LYS A 184 -24.80 11.94 -1.33
N TYR A 185 -23.87 11.82 -0.39
CA TYR A 185 -23.37 12.96 0.40
C TYR A 185 -22.10 13.60 -0.19
N GLY A 186 -21.73 13.21 -1.42
CA GLY A 186 -20.57 13.76 -2.13
C GLY A 186 -19.22 13.37 -1.50
N VAL A 187 -19.14 12.15 -0.94
CA VAL A 187 -17.89 11.56 -0.43
C VAL A 187 -17.59 10.29 -1.22
N GLY A 188 -16.58 10.35 -2.11
CA GLY A 188 -16.11 9.18 -2.86
C GLY A 188 -15.30 8.25 -1.95
N ILE A 189 -15.65 6.97 -1.97
CA ILE A 189 -14.95 5.90 -1.25
C ILE A 189 -14.72 4.70 -2.18
N ASN A 190 -13.92 3.73 -1.75
CA ASN A 190 -13.95 2.40 -2.36
C ASN A 190 -14.72 1.44 -1.47
N ASP A 191 -15.60 0.65 -2.09
CA ASP A 191 -16.34 -0.39 -1.39
C ASP A 191 -15.42 -1.52 -0.93
N GLY A 192 -15.66 -2.02 0.26
CA GLY A 192 -14.87 -3.10 0.85
C GLY A 192 -15.06 -4.45 0.16
N THR A 193 -16.11 -4.62 -0.63
CA THR A 193 -16.36 -5.84 -1.42
C THR A 193 -15.24 -6.11 -2.42
N GLU A 194 -14.63 -5.06 -2.98
CA GLU A 194 -13.43 -5.16 -3.83
C GLU A 194 -12.25 -5.83 -3.10
N PHE A 195 -12.27 -5.79 -1.76
CA PHE A 195 -11.24 -6.36 -0.88
C PHE A 195 -11.75 -7.55 -0.05
N GLY A 196 -12.94 -8.10 -0.42
CA GLY A 196 -13.55 -9.26 0.25
C GLY A 196 -14.26 -8.95 1.58
N LYS A 197 -14.64 -7.67 1.84
CA LYS A 197 -15.26 -7.23 3.10
C LYS A 197 -16.43 -6.27 2.88
N LYS A 198 -17.67 -6.80 2.82
CA LYS A 198 -18.91 -6.03 2.55
C LYS A 198 -19.25 -4.93 3.57
N ASP A 199 -18.74 -5.05 4.80
CA ASP A 199 -18.99 -4.13 5.90
C ASP A 199 -17.86 -3.11 6.11
N HIS A 200 -16.99 -2.97 5.11
CA HIS A 200 -15.86 -2.06 5.16
C HIS A 200 -15.86 -1.09 3.97
N ILE A 201 -15.21 0.04 4.17
CA ILE A 201 -14.89 0.99 3.11
C ILE A 201 -13.42 1.42 3.21
N ARG A 202 -12.85 1.81 2.07
CA ARG A 202 -11.52 2.39 2.02
C ARG A 202 -11.61 3.87 1.66
N ILE A 203 -11.11 4.74 2.55
CA ILE A 203 -11.09 6.18 2.36
C ILE A 203 -9.68 6.63 2.05
N ASN A 204 -9.48 7.28 0.90
CA ASN A 204 -8.23 7.94 0.55
C ASN A 204 -8.20 9.34 1.17
N PHE A 205 -7.26 9.60 2.08
CA PHE A 205 -7.08 10.91 2.72
C PHE A 205 -5.91 11.72 2.16
N ALA A 206 -5.26 11.27 1.07
CA ALA A 206 -4.23 12.02 0.34
C ALA A 206 -4.87 13.04 -0.61
N THR A 207 -5.58 13.98 -0.04
CA THR A 207 -6.20 15.11 -0.74
C THR A 207 -5.92 16.40 0.02
N THR A 208 -6.40 17.54 -0.48
CA THR A 208 -6.24 18.80 0.24
C THR A 208 -6.92 18.75 1.61
N TYR A 209 -6.36 19.45 2.58
CA TYR A 209 -6.93 19.55 3.93
C TYR A 209 -8.37 20.07 3.92
N GLU A 210 -8.66 20.99 3.00
CA GLU A 210 -9.99 21.53 2.80
C GLU A 210 -10.99 20.46 2.36
N ASN A 211 -10.59 19.55 1.46
CA ASN A 211 -11.42 18.43 1.05
C ASN A 211 -11.68 17.47 2.21
N VAL A 212 -10.67 17.18 3.03
CA VAL A 212 -10.87 16.37 4.24
C VAL A 212 -11.87 17.04 5.18
N LYS A 213 -11.75 18.35 5.44
CA LYS A 213 -12.73 19.09 6.26
C LYS A 213 -14.13 19.07 5.68
N LYS A 214 -14.28 19.20 4.36
CA LYS A 214 -15.59 19.08 3.71
C LYS A 214 -16.17 17.68 3.88
N ALA A 215 -15.38 16.64 3.65
CA ALA A 215 -15.80 15.25 3.83
C ALA A 215 -16.25 14.98 5.27
N THR A 216 -15.47 15.41 6.28
CA THR A 216 -15.83 15.21 7.70
C THR A 216 -17.07 15.95 8.17
N LYS A 217 -17.58 16.93 7.42
CA LYS A 217 -18.88 17.57 7.69
C LYS A 217 -20.05 16.82 7.04
N ARG A 218 -19.77 15.92 6.09
CA ARG A 218 -20.76 15.19 5.30
C ARG A 218 -20.92 13.73 5.76
N ILE A 219 -19.94 13.22 6.46
CA ILE A 219 -19.96 11.93 7.14
C ILE A 219 -20.61 12.09 8.52
#